data_5192c1c64748b7bedf949e5b71d00c11
#
_entry.id   5192c1c64748b7bedf949e5b71d00c11
#
_cell.length_a   1.000
_cell.length_b   1.000
_cell.length_c   1.000
_cell.angle_alpha   90.00
_cell.angle_beta   90.00
_cell.angle_gamma   90.00
#
_symmetry.space_group_name_H-M   'P 1'
#
loop_
_entity.id
_entity.type
_entity.pdbx_description
1 polymer ?
#
loop_
_entity_poly.entity_id
_entity_poly.type
_entity_poly.pdbx_seq_one_letter_code
_entity_poly.pdbx_strand_id
1 'polypeptide(L)'
;CGEKTAAKLTSPDLSITVCAVETNDTAGDGMKCAAKIGEGPALSYADRSTVYDRELTSYIMSEAEKHSIKYQIKKSTQGPTGAAGVQRSMSGVKSAAVSVPARYLSTSANTADTRDIDETISLILASLTDIR
;
A
#
# COMPACT_ATOMS: atom_id res chain seq x y z
N CYS A 1 -15.40 -5.72 -10.34
CA CYS A 1 -14.94 -4.64 -9.48
C CYS A 1 -14.33 -3.53 -10.34
N GLY A 2 -14.42 -2.28 -9.85
CA GLY A 2 -14.10 -1.08 -10.61
C GLY A 2 -12.66 -1.00 -11.11
N GLU A 3 -11.70 -1.53 -10.34
CA GLU A 3 -10.27 -1.46 -10.64
C GLU A 3 -9.93 -2.15 -11.98
N LYS A 4 -10.50 -3.32 -12.24
CA LYS A 4 -10.28 -4.04 -13.50
C LYS A 4 -10.88 -3.29 -14.69
N THR A 5 -12.03 -2.67 -14.49
CA THR A 5 -12.69 -1.86 -15.54
C THR A 5 -11.89 -0.60 -15.82
N ALA A 6 -11.46 0.12 -14.77
CA ALA A 6 -10.61 1.29 -14.90
C ALA A 6 -9.31 0.97 -15.64
N ALA A 7 -8.61 -0.11 -15.25
CA ALA A 7 -7.39 -0.53 -15.91
C ALA A 7 -7.59 -0.81 -17.42
N LYS A 8 -8.70 -1.44 -17.79
CA LYS A 8 -9.01 -1.68 -19.21
C LYS A 8 -9.24 -0.41 -20.00
N LEU A 9 -9.84 0.61 -19.37
CA LEU A 9 -10.12 1.90 -20.02
C LEU A 9 -8.90 2.78 -20.15
N THR A 10 -8.00 2.76 -19.15
CA THR A 10 -6.82 3.64 -19.08
C THR A 10 -5.57 3.02 -19.67
N SER A 11 -5.51 1.68 -19.77
CA SER A 11 -4.32 0.93 -20.22
C SER A 11 -3.02 1.40 -19.53
N PRO A 12 -2.94 1.38 -18.20
CA PRO A 12 -1.81 1.94 -17.47
C PRO A 12 -0.56 1.05 -17.61
N ASP A 13 0.62 1.68 -17.66
CA ASP A 13 1.91 0.99 -17.63
C ASP A 13 2.26 0.50 -16.22
N LEU A 14 1.82 1.24 -15.22
CA LEU A 14 2.02 0.92 -13.81
C LEU A 14 0.82 1.36 -12.96
N SER A 15 0.70 0.78 -11.76
CA SER A 15 -0.37 1.05 -10.83
C SER A 15 0.15 1.12 -9.39
N ILE A 16 -0.23 2.16 -8.67
CA ILE A 16 -0.03 2.26 -7.23
C ILE A 16 -1.41 2.22 -6.56
N THR A 17 -1.65 1.17 -5.79
CA THR A 17 -2.89 1.02 -5.04
C THR A 17 -2.72 1.59 -3.65
N VAL A 18 -3.58 2.54 -3.29
CA VAL A 18 -3.64 3.12 -1.94
C VAL A 18 -4.82 2.51 -1.20
N CYS A 19 -4.58 1.99 -0.01
CA CYS A 19 -5.61 1.34 0.81
C CYS A 19 -5.31 1.47 2.30
N ALA A 20 -6.16 0.90 3.15
CA ALA A 20 -5.87 0.71 4.56
C ALA A 20 -5.42 -0.72 4.83
N VAL A 21 -4.57 -0.92 5.83
CA VAL A 21 -4.16 -2.24 6.31
C VAL A 21 -4.55 -2.42 7.77
N GLU A 22 -5.20 -3.54 8.07
CA GLU A 22 -5.55 -3.90 9.44
C GLU A 22 -4.28 -4.08 10.29
N THR A 23 -4.26 -3.47 11.46
CA THR A 23 -3.19 -3.64 12.44
C THR A 23 -3.75 -4.15 13.77
N ASN A 24 -3.07 -5.11 14.37
CA ASN A 24 -3.36 -5.67 15.69
C ASN A 24 -2.28 -5.29 16.71
N ASP A 25 -1.72 -4.10 16.57
CA ASP A 25 -0.58 -3.62 17.36
C ASP A 25 -0.87 -3.44 18.87
N THR A 26 -2.15 -3.52 19.28
CA THR A 26 -2.59 -3.49 20.67
C THR A 26 -2.71 -4.87 21.33
N ALA A 27 -2.71 -5.95 20.57
CA ALA A 27 -3.03 -7.29 21.07
C ALA A 27 -1.84 -8.01 21.74
N GLY A 28 -0.72 -7.37 21.95
CA GLY A 28 0.46 -7.97 22.60
C GLY A 28 1.20 -9.03 21.78
N ASP A 29 0.66 -9.46 20.68
CA ASP A 29 1.20 -10.47 19.78
C ASP A 29 2.06 -9.81 18.69
N GLY A 30 3.17 -9.20 19.08
CA GLY A 30 4.04 -8.42 18.19
C GLY A 30 4.55 -9.15 16.93
N MET A 31 4.44 -10.48 16.89
CA MET A 31 4.84 -11.27 15.72
C MET A 31 3.76 -11.36 14.63
N LYS A 32 2.50 -11.08 14.93
CA LYS A 32 1.38 -11.18 13.99
C LYS A 32 0.88 -9.82 13.48
N CYS A 33 1.47 -8.73 13.95
CA CYS A 33 1.10 -7.39 13.53
C CYS A 33 1.56 -7.15 12.09
N ALA A 34 0.63 -6.88 11.19
CA ALA A 34 0.95 -6.60 9.78
C ALA A 34 1.69 -5.27 9.61
N ALA A 35 1.26 -4.25 10.36
CA ALA A 35 1.83 -2.91 10.41
C ALA A 35 1.51 -2.28 11.77
N LYS A 36 2.14 -1.15 12.11
CA LYS A 36 1.90 -0.40 13.35
C LYS A 36 1.42 1.01 13.03
N ILE A 37 0.47 1.51 13.82
CA ILE A 37 0.05 2.91 13.77
C ILE A 37 1.18 3.81 14.28
N GLY A 38 1.41 4.95 13.61
CA GLY A 38 2.46 5.90 13.95
C GLY A 38 3.85 5.55 13.40
N GLU A 39 3.96 4.48 12.60
CA GLU A 39 5.21 4.07 11.96
C GLU A 39 5.24 4.39 10.44
N GLY A 40 4.33 5.25 9.97
CA GLY A 40 4.21 5.65 8.56
C GLY A 40 3.48 4.62 7.70
N PRO A 41 3.31 4.93 6.40
CA PRO A 41 2.67 4.04 5.44
C PRO A 41 3.38 2.68 5.35
N ALA A 42 2.58 1.63 5.16
CA ALA A 42 3.06 0.27 5.00
C ALA A 42 3.15 -0.10 3.53
N LEU A 43 4.36 -0.44 3.07
CA LEU A 43 4.63 -0.97 1.74
C LEU A 43 4.53 -2.49 1.76
N SER A 44 3.97 -3.07 0.71
CA SER A 44 3.74 -4.51 0.62
C SER A 44 4.55 -5.14 -0.51
N TYR A 45 5.19 -6.28 -0.24
CA TYR A 45 5.76 -7.13 -1.30
C TYR A 45 4.76 -8.16 -1.83
N ALA A 46 3.81 -8.55 -1.00
CA ALA A 46 2.73 -9.43 -1.39
C ALA A 46 1.51 -9.25 -0.49
N ASP A 47 0.34 -9.59 -1.01
CA ASP A 47 -0.88 -9.79 -0.23
C ASP A 47 -1.52 -11.14 -0.58
N ARG A 48 -2.74 -11.38 -0.12
CA ARG A 48 -3.45 -12.65 -0.36
C ARG A 48 -3.69 -12.96 -1.84
N SER A 49 -3.69 -11.95 -2.69
CA SER A 49 -4.12 -12.06 -4.09
C SER A 49 -3.10 -11.57 -5.10
N THR A 50 -2.03 -10.91 -4.65
CA THR A 50 -1.08 -10.18 -5.49
C THR A 50 0.34 -10.33 -4.97
N VAL A 51 1.29 -10.59 -5.87
CA VAL A 51 2.71 -10.37 -5.64
C VAL A 51 3.07 -9.07 -6.36
N TYR A 52 3.54 -8.10 -5.62
CA TYR A 52 3.82 -6.77 -6.14
C TYR A 52 5.13 -6.71 -6.91
N ASP A 53 5.21 -5.74 -7.84
CA ASP A 53 6.44 -5.50 -8.58
C ASP A 53 7.53 -4.99 -7.66
N ARG A 54 8.66 -5.69 -7.65
CA ARG A 54 9.77 -5.40 -6.74
C ARG A 54 10.49 -4.11 -7.10
N GLU A 55 10.65 -3.84 -8.40
CA GLU A 55 11.34 -2.63 -8.87
C GLU A 55 10.53 -1.39 -8.50
N LEU A 56 9.22 -1.41 -8.76
CA LEU A 56 8.32 -0.32 -8.41
C LEU A 56 8.24 -0.11 -6.90
N THR A 57 8.16 -1.19 -6.11
CA THR A 57 8.16 -1.09 -4.65
C THR A 57 9.46 -0.51 -4.13
N SER A 58 10.62 -0.95 -4.66
CA SER A 58 11.93 -0.42 -4.28
C SER A 58 12.11 1.05 -4.69
N TYR A 59 11.55 1.45 -5.82
CA TYR A 59 11.52 2.84 -6.24
C TYR A 59 10.75 3.71 -5.23
N ILE A 60 9.55 3.29 -4.82
CA ILE A 60 8.75 4.01 -3.80
C ILE A 60 9.51 4.11 -2.48
N MET A 61 10.22 3.07 -2.06
CA MET A 61 11.07 3.10 -0.88
C MET A 61 12.20 4.11 -1.01
N SER A 62 12.87 4.17 -2.16
CA SER A 62 13.94 5.15 -2.41
C SER A 62 13.43 6.59 -2.37
N GLU A 63 12.21 6.85 -2.85
CA GLU A 63 11.57 8.16 -2.73
C GLU A 63 11.23 8.51 -1.28
N ALA A 64 10.78 7.53 -0.49
CA ALA A 64 10.57 7.75 0.94
C ALA A 64 11.87 8.17 1.65
N GLU A 65 12.97 7.47 1.38
CA GLU A 65 14.29 7.78 1.96
C GLU A 65 14.80 9.15 1.51
N LYS A 66 14.72 9.46 0.22
CA LYS A 66 15.13 10.74 -0.36
C LYS A 66 14.42 11.95 0.25
N HIS A 67 13.13 11.79 0.55
CA HIS A 67 12.30 12.84 1.14
C HIS A 67 12.16 12.74 2.67
N SER A 68 12.91 11.85 3.31
CA SER A 68 12.85 11.60 4.77
C SER A 68 11.45 11.29 5.28
N ILE A 69 10.65 10.60 4.46
CA ILE A 69 9.31 10.14 4.81
C ILE A 69 9.43 8.81 5.54
N LYS A 70 8.85 8.72 6.72
CA LYS A 70 8.81 7.47 7.48
C LYS A 70 7.95 6.44 6.76
N TYR A 71 8.39 5.21 6.70
CA TYR A 71 7.62 4.09 6.16
C TYR A 71 7.96 2.77 6.85
N GLN A 72 7.14 1.77 6.65
CA GLN A 72 7.37 0.43 7.15
C GLN A 72 7.04 -0.62 6.09
N ILE A 73 7.57 -1.83 6.26
CA ILE A 73 7.23 -2.97 5.41
C ILE A 73 6.14 -3.80 6.08
N LYS A 74 5.06 -4.06 5.36
CA LYS A 74 3.99 -4.95 5.81
C LYS A 74 4.52 -6.36 6.04
N LYS A 75 4.37 -6.88 7.25
CA LYS A 75 4.89 -8.17 7.69
C LYS A 75 3.96 -9.36 7.44
N SER A 76 2.78 -9.11 6.89
CA SER A 76 1.76 -10.14 6.65
C SER A 76 1.25 -10.08 5.23
N THR A 77 0.98 -11.23 4.65
CA THR A 77 0.31 -11.35 3.34
C THR A 77 -1.22 -11.37 3.46
N GLN A 78 -1.78 -11.20 4.65
CA GLN A 78 -3.23 -11.18 4.85
C GLN A 78 -3.85 -9.89 4.30
N GLY A 79 -5.12 -9.99 3.92
CA GLY A 79 -5.91 -8.90 3.35
C GLY A 79 -5.62 -8.70 1.85
N PRO A 80 -6.62 -8.89 1.00
CA PRO A 80 -6.49 -8.57 -0.42
C PRO A 80 -6.57 -7.06 -0.63
N THR A 81 -5.93 -6.57 -1.70
CA THR A 81 -6.13 -5.21 -2.21
C THR A 81 -6.79 -5.24 -3.58
N GLY A 82 -7.25 -4.10 -4.08
CA GLY A 82 -7.77 -3.95 -5.45
C GLY A 82 -6.71 -4.16 -6.54
N ALA A 83 -5.43 -4.16 -6.18
CA ALA A 83 -4.31 -4.30 -7.11
C ALA A 83 -4.37 -5.56 -7.98
N ALA A 84 -4.91 -6.68 -7.45
CA ALA A 84 -5.05 -7.92 -8.20
C ALA A 84 -5.91 -7.77 -9.48
N GLY A 85 -6.94 -6.93 -9.42
CA GLY A 85 -7.80 -6.64 -10.56
C GLY A 85 -7.06 -5.87 -11.65
N VAL A 86 -6.20 -4.94 -11.27
CA VAL A 86 -5.36 -4.16 -12.19
C VAL A 86 -4.21 -5.01 -12.74
N GLN A 87 -3.45 -5.65 -11.84
CA GLN A 87 -2.27 -6.44 -12.21
C GLN A 87 -2.58 -7.53 -13.24
N ARG A 88 -3.76 -8.17 -13.12
CA ARG A 88 -4.21 -9.25 -14.04
C ARG A 88 -5.00 -8.73 -15.23
N SER A 89 -5.06 -7.43 -15.45
CA SER A 89 -5.70 -6.86 -16.62
C SER A 89 -4.76 -6.86 -17.81
N MET A 90 -5.31 -6.98 -19.00
CA MET A 90 -4.56 -6.95 -20.27
C MET A 90 -3.37 -7.95 -20.29
N SER A 91 -2.16 -7.49 -20.62
CA SER A 91 -0.90 -8.25 -20.63
C SER A 91 -0.19 -8.30 -19.25
N GLY A 92 -0.81 -7.75 -18.23
CA GLY A 92 -0.21 -7.54 -16.91
C GLY A 92 0.22 -6.09 -16.71
N VAL A 93 0.04 -5.58 -15.48
CA VAL A 93 0.41 -4.20 -15.10
C VAL A 93 1.33 -4.26 -13.89
N LYS A 94 2.49 -3.60 -13.97
CA LYS A 94 3.37 -3.45 -12.81
C LYS A 94 2.60 -2.75 -11.68
N SER A 95 2.52 -3.37 -10.52
CA SER A 95 1.66 -2.89 -9.43
C SER A 95 2.41 -2.84 -8.11
N ALA A 96 2.20 -1.78 -7.34
CA ALA A 96 2.63 -1.63 -5.96
C ALA A 96 1.45 -1.30 -5.06
N ALA A 97 1.59 -1.48 -3.75
CA ALA A 97 0.61 -1.07 -2.77
C ALA A 97 1.25 -0.30 -1.62
N VAL A 98 0.63 0.83 -1.31
CA VAL A 98 0.94 1.69 -0.17
C VAL A 98 -0.30 1.73 0.72
N SER A 99 -0.16 1.38 1.98
CA SER A 99 -1.32 1.24 2.87
C SER A 99 -1.18 2.10 4.12
N VAL A 100 -2.25 2.76 4.52
CA VAL A 100 -2.34 3.44 5.82
C VAL A 100 -2.64 2.40 6.89
N PRO A 101 -1.84 2.29 7.97
CA PRO A 101 -2.15 1.43 9.10
C PRO A 101 -3.41 1.91 9.80
N ALA A 102 -4.36 1.00 10.05
CA ALA A 102 -5.58 1.32 10.75
C ALA A 102 -6.06 0.14 11.59
N ARG A 103 -6.76 0.44 12.70
CA ARG A 103 -7.42 -0.55 13.55
C ARG A 103 -8.89 -0.60 13.27
N TYR A 104 -9.48 -1.75 13.52
CA TYR A 104 -10.92 -1.96 13.47
C TYR A 104 -11.51 -1.72 12.08
N LEU A 105 -10.75 -2.04 11.02
CA LEU A 105 -11.27 -2.03 9.65
C LEU A 105 -12.53 -2.92 9.56
N SER A 106 -13.46 -2.56 8.71
CA SER A 106 -14.77 -3.22 8.57
C SER A 106 -15.70 -3.05 9.75
N THR A 107 -15.44 -2.12 10.65
CA THR A 107 -16.36 -1.67 11.72
C THR A 107 -16.87 -0.27 11.45
N SER A 108 -17.82 0.19 12.26
CA SER A 108 -18.34 1.57 12.17
C SER A 108 -17.39 2.64 12.71
N ALA A 109 -16.32 2.25 13.41
CA ALA A 109 -15.37 3.17 14.03
C ALA A 109 -13.93 2.69 13.79
N ASN A 110 -13.34 3.13 12.70
CA ASN A 110 -11.94 2.88 12.38
C ASN A 110 -11.03 3.90 13.06
N THR A 111 -9.81 3.49 13.38
CA THR A 111 -8.81 4.36 13.99
C THR A 111 -7.51 4.31 13.20
N ALA A 112 -7.00 5.48 12.81
CA ALA A 112 -5.70 5.65 12.16
C ALA A 112 -5.02 6.89 12.74
N ASP A 113 -3.70 6.98 12.58
CA ASP A 113 -2.95 8.20 12.90
C ASP A 113 -2.98 9.16 11.69
N THR A 114 -3.31 10.41 11.93
CA THR A 114 -3.32 11.44 10.87
C THR A 114 -1.94 11.66 10.27
N ARG A 115 -0.87 11.46 11.04
CA ARG A 115 0.51 11.54 10.55
C ARG A 115 0.80 10.45 9.51
N ASP A 116 0.33 9.22 9.73
CA ASP A 116 0.48 8.13 8.76
C ASP A 116 -0.26 8.44 7.45
N ILE A 117 -1.40 9.14 7.54
CA ILE A 117 -2.16 9.61 6.36
C ILE A 117 -1.35 10.67 5.61
N ASP A 118 -0.85 11.69 6.30
CA ASP A 118 -0.07 12.79 5.71
C ASP A 118 1.23 12.27 5.07
N GLU A 119 1.92 11.34 5.74
CA GLU A 119 3.11 10.68 5.19
C GLU A 119 2.78 9.82 3.97
N THR A 120 1.62 9.15 3.96
CA THR A 120 1.14 8.40 2.79
C THR A 120 0.91 9.32 1.59
N ILE A 121 0.23 10.45 1.80
CA ILE A 121 0.00 11.45 0.77
C ILE A 121 1.33 11.98 0.23
N SER A 122 2.23 12.35 1.12
CA SER A 122 3.56 12.88 0.77
C SER A 122 4.36 11.87 -0.05
N LEU A 123 4.34 10.59 0.34
CA LEU A 123 5.03 9.51 -0.36
C LEU A 123 4.46 9.28 -1.77
N ILE A 124 3.14 9.27 -1.91
CA ILE A 124 2.49 9.13 -3.22
C ILE A 124 2.85 10.32 -4.12
N LEU A 125 2.79 11.54 -3.61
CA LEU A 125 3.15 12.74 -4.37
C LEU A 125 4.62 12.71 -4.83
N ALA A 126 5.55 12.37 -3.93
CA ALA A 126 6.96 12.22 -4.27
C ALA A 126 7.16 11.16 -5.36
N SER A 127 6.55 9.98 -5.18
CA SER A 127 6.67 8.88 -6.14
C SER A 127 6.11 9.22 -7.53
N LEU A 128 5.03 9.99 -7.61
CA LEU A 128 4.42 10.37 -8.90
C LEU A 128 5.16 11.52 -9.60
N THR A 129 5.83 12.40 -8.84
CA THR A 129 6.52 13.56 -9.40
C THR A 129 7.79 13.15 -10.14
N ASP A 130 8.53 12.17 -9.63
CA ASP A 130 9.83 11.75 -10.17
C ASP A 130 9.75 10.47 -11.02
N ILE A 131 8.58 9.85 -11.16
CA ILE A 131 8.40 8.66 -11.99
C ILE A 131 8.50 9.02 -13.48
N ARG A 132 9.43 8.40 -14.18
CA ARG A 132 9.69 8.63 -15.61
C ARG A 132 9.58 7.34 -16.41
#